data_248d9546735d6aec5562e01ce9077c13
#
_entry.id   248d9546735d6aec5562e01ce9077c13
#
_cell.length_a   1.000
_cell.length_b   1.000
_cell.length_c   1.000
_cell.angle_alpha   90.00
_cell.angle_beta   90.00
_cell.angle_gamma   90.00
#
_symmetry.space_group_name_H-M   'P 1'
#
loop_
_entity.id
_entity.type
_entity.pdbx_description
1 polymer ?
#
loop_
_entity_poly.entity_id
_entity_poly.type
_entity_poly.pdbx_seq_one_letter_code
_entity_poly.pdbx_strand_id
1 'polypeptide(L)'
;MIKSMTGFASVTREDERATLAVTIRALNHRYLDLQVRIPQALAAIEPEVRTLVGQRVARGRVELNLSLQLRQAPAVEVEFNETFGAALSAAIAQARERGLVDGALTPGDLLRLPQALTIRERQGPADETADKELAVRAALAIADALADLDTMRSHAVSYTHLTLPTILRV
;
A
#
# COMPACT_ATOMS: atom_id res chain seq x y z
N MET A 1 -31.85 6.84 14.49
CA MET A 1 -31.28 5.63 15.12
C MET A 1 -29.98 6.04 15.80
N ILE A 2 -29.80 5.76 17.09
CA ILE A 2 -28.58 6.12 17.82
C ILE A 2 -27.53 5.04 17.49
N LYS A 3 -26.33 5.46 17.05
CA LYS A 3 -25.18 4.57 16.77
C LYS A 3 -24.06 4.85 17.75
N SER A 4 -23.31 3.85 18.17
CA SER A 4 -22.07 4.05 18.94
C SER A 4 -21.08 4.90 18.16
N MET A 5 -20.33 5.76 18.85
CA MET A 5 -19.28 6.58 18.24
C MET A 5 -17.96 5.81 18.07
N THR A 6 -17.82 4.67 18.75
CA THR A 6 -16.65 3.81 18.67
C THR A 6 -16.98 2.56 17.88
N GLY A 7 -16.04 2.10 17.09
CA GLY A 7 -16.16 0.87 16.31
C GLY A 7 -14.85 0.50 15.63
N PHE A 8 -14.77 -0.73 15.19
CA PHE A 8 -13.65 -1.29 14.46
C PHE A 8 -14.16 -2.22 13.37
N ALA A 9 -13.56 -2.16 12.20
CA ALA A 9 -13.80 -3.11 11.13
C ALA A 9 -12.48 -3.46 10.44
N SER A 10 -12.34 -4.68 10.00
CA SER A 10 -11.19 -5.14 9.23
C SER A 10 -11.67 -6.11 8.15
N VAL A 11 -11.29 -5.80 6.91
CA VAL A 11 -11.61 -6.62 5.73
C VAL A 11 -10.33 -6.93 5.02
N THR A 12 -10.11 -8.22 4.72
CA THR A 12 -8.98 -8.68 3.91
C THR A 12 -9.53 -9.32 2.64
N ARG A 13 -8.99 -8.92 1.51
CA ARG A 13 -9.27 -9.46 0.19
C ARG A 13 -7.98 -9.99 -0.40
N GLU A 14 -7.97 -11.27 -0.73
CA GLU A 14 -6.81 -11.93 -1.32
C GLU A 14 -7.15 -12.39 -2.73
N ASP A 15 -6.22 -12.19 -3.64
CA ASP A 15 -6.24 -12.78 -4.96
C ASP A 15 -4.85 -13.34 -5.35
N GLU A 16 -4.72 -13.84 -6.58
CA GLU A 16 -3.45 -14.41 -7.06
C GLU A 16 -2.32 -13.37 -7.17
N ARG A 17 -2.65 -12.08 -7.31
CA ARG A 17 -1.70 -11.00 -7.58
C ARG A 17 -1.40 -10.15 -6.36
N ALA A 18 -2.39 -9.97 -5.48
CA ALA A 18 -2.26 -9.05 -4.34
C ALA A 18 -3.13 -9.45 -3.17
N THR A 19 -2.70 -9.05 -1.98
CA THR A 19 -3.52 -9.05 -0.75
C THR A 19 -3.80 -7.60 -0.36
N LEU A 20 -5.07 -7.25 -0.28
CA LEU A 20 -5.57 -5.97 0.21
C LEU A 20 -6.13 -6.16 1.61
N ALA A 21 -5.64 -5.39 2.58
CA ALA A 21 -6.23 -5.36 3.91
C ALA A 21 -6.64 -3.93 4.27
N VAL A 22 -7.90 -3.78 4.64
CA VAL A 22 -8.52 -2.52 5.07
C VAL A 22 -8.83 -2.62 6.55
N THR A 23 -8.39 -1.64 7.31
CA THR A 23 -8.73 -1.50 8.72
C THR A 23 -9.31 -0.14 8.96
N ILE A 24 -10.48 -0.08 9.61
CA ILE A 24 -11.16 1.18 9.95
C ILE A 24 -11.41 1.20 11.46
N ARG A 25 -11.00 2.28 12.11
CA ARG A 25 -11.25 2.56 13.52
C ARG A 25 -12.04 3.85 13.65
N ALA A 26 -13.14 3.81 14.36
CA ALA A 26 -13.90 5.00 14.73
C ALA A 26 -13.76 5.24 16.22
N LEU A 27 -13.43 6.49 16.58
CA LEU A 27 -13.25 6.94 17.95
C LEU A 27 -14.19 8.12 18.22
N ASN A 28 -14.57 8.30 19.48
CA ASN A 28 -15.40 9.43 19.87
C ASN A 28 -14.62 10.74 19.69
N HIS A 29 -15.15 11.63 18.87
CA HIS A 29 -14.61 12.96 18.66
C HIS A 29 -15.75 13.96 18.33
N ARG A 30 -15.59 15.21 18.69
CA ARG A 30 -16.63 16.23 18.53
C ARG A 30 -16.92 16.54 17.06
N TYR A 31 -15.91 16.57 16.24
CA TYR A 31 -15.97 16.85 14.79
C TYR A 31 -15.55 15.61 14.01
N LEU A 32 -15.83 15.58 12.72
CA LEU A 32 -15.29 14.58 11.83
C LEU A 32 -13.79 14.87 11.60
N ASP A 33 -12.94 14.00 12.13
CA ASP A 33 -11.49 13.99 11.88
C ASP A 33 -11.16 12.70 11.14
N LEU A 34 -10.77 12.82 9.86
CA LEU A 34 -10.52 11.67 8.99
C LEU A 34 -9.03 11.54 8.68
N GLN A 35 -8.43 10.48 9.18
CA GLN A 35 -7.07 10.08 8.84
C GLN A 35 -7.09 8.90 7.90
N VAL A 36 -6.59 9.11 6.69
CA VAL A 36 -6.53 8.09 5.63
C VAL A 36 -5.06 7.79 5.35
N ARG A 37 -4.71 6.50 5.39
CA ARG A 37 -3.40 5.99 5.01
C ARG A 37 -3.58 4.99 3.89
N ILE A 38 -3.12 5.35 2.70
CA ILE A 38 -3.23 4.57 1.48
C ILE A 38 -1.84 4.42 0.86
N PRO A 39 -1.45 3.24 0.36
CA PRO A 39 -0.22 3.04 -0.38
C PRO A 39 -0.16 3.94 -1.61
N GLN A 40 1.03 4.37 -2.00
CA GLN A 40 1.24 5.28 -3.12
C GLN A 40 0.65 4.74 -4.44
N ALA A 41 0.70 3.43 -4.65
CA ALA A 41 0.10 2.77 -5.81
C ALA A 41 -1.43 2.99 -5.94
N LEU A 42 -2.10 3.32 -4.83
CA LEU A 42 -3.55 3.55 -4.76
C LEU A 42 -3.90 4.99 -4.38
N ALA A 43 -2.95 5.92 -4.43
CA ALA A 43 -3.18 7.31 -4.02
C ALA A 43 -4.31 8.00 -4.81
N ALA A 44 -4.55 7.57 -6.04
CA ALA A 44 -5.61 8.11 -6.90
C ALA A 44 -7.02 7.94 -6.31
N ILE A 45 -7.26 6.92 -5.48
CA ILE A 45 -8.59 6.69 -4.87
C ILE A 45 -8.81 7.47 -3.56
N GLU A 46 -7.80 8.14 -3.02
CA GLU A 46 -7.91 8.82 -1.72
C GLU A 46 -9.07 9.83 -1.66
N PRO A 47 -9.31 10.70 -2.66
CA PRO A 47 -10.43 11.64 -2.63
C PRO A 47 -11.80 10.94 -2.58
N GLU A 48 -11.95 9.84 -3.32
CA GLU A 48 -13.16 9.02 -3.33
C GLU A 48 -13.39 8.38 -1.97
N VAL A 49 -12.35 7.82 -1.37
CA VAL A 49 -12.40 7.22 -0.02
C VAL A 49 -12.82 8.25 1.02
N ARG A 50 -12.26 9.47 0.98
CA ARG A 50 -12.65 10.56 1.87
C ARG A 50 -14.13 10.91 1.74
N THR A 51 -14.63 10.94 0.51
CA THR A 51 -16.04 11.20 0.22
C THR A 51 -16.93 10.08 0.78
N LEU A 52 -16.58 8.81 0.52
CA LEU A 52 -17.33 7.65 1.02
C LEU A 52 -17.41 7.61 2.55
N VAL A 53 -16.32 7.88 3.23
CA VAL A 53 -16.29 7.93 4.70
C VAL A 53 -17.14 9.10 5.22
N GLY A 54 -17.02 10.29 4.62
CA GLY A 54 -17.79 11.48 5.00
C GLY A 54 -19.29 11.31 4.84
N GLN A 55 -19.74 10.52 3.86
CA GLN A 55 -21.16 10.17 3.67
C GLN A 55 -21.70 9.22 4.74
N ARG A 56 -20.86 8.35 5.29
CA ARG A 56 -21.25 7.33 6.27
C ARG A 56 -21.08 7.76 7.72
N VAL A 57 -20.11 8.65 8.00
CA VAL A 57 -19.76 9.08 9.34
C VAL A 57 -19.90 10.60 9.46
N ALA A 58 -20.92 11.07 10.19
CA ALA A 58 -21.17 12.49 10.35
C ALA A 58 -20.24 13.17 11.38
N ARG A 59 -19.71 12.43 12.36
CA ARG A 59 -18.81 12.93 13.42
C ARG A 59 -18.00 11.79 14.03
N GLY A 60 -16.87 12.13 14.63
CA GLY A 60 -15.94 11.17 15.22
C GLY A 60 -14.58 11.23 14.52
N ARG A 61 -13.56 10.66 15.14
CA ARG A 61 -12.28 10.44 14.51
C ARG A 61 -12.29 9.08 13.83
N VAL A 62 -12.04 9.07 12.52
CA VAL A 62 -11.97 7.84 11.71
C VAL A 62 -10.56 7.67 11.19
N GLU A 63 -9.95 6.57 11.55
CA GLU A 63 -8.64 6.14 11.05
C GLU A 63 -8.86 4.99 10.07
N LEU A 64 -8.57 5.23 8.78
CA LEU A 64 -8.61 4.23 7.72
C LEU A 64 -7.19 3.91 7.30
N ASN A 65 -6.83 2.65 7.38
CA ASN A 65 -5.55 2.15 6.90
C ASN A 65 -5.78 1.08 5.85
N LEU A 66 -5.29 1.32 4.65
CA LEU A 66 -5.26 0.37 3.54
C LEU A 66 -3.83 -0.13 3.37
N SER A 67 -3.62 -1.42 3.40
CA SER A 67 -2.35 -2.06 3.07
C SER A 67 -2.49 -2.90 1.81
N LEU A 68 -1.46 -2.86 0.99
CA LEU A 68 -1.34 -3.62 -0.25
C LEU A 68 -0.06 -4.46 -0.19
N GLN A 69 -0.19 -5.75 -0.34
CA GLN A 69 0.93 -6.67 -0.52
C GLN A 69 0.82 -7.32 -1.90
N LEU A 70 1.75 -7.02 -2.79
CA LEU A 70 1.86 -7.69 -4.07
C LEU A 70 2.51 -9.07 -3.89
N ARG A 71 1.88 -10.10 -4.45
CA ARG A 71 2.40 -11.48 -4.37
C ARG A 71 3.44 -11.79 -5.43
N GLN A 72 3.46 -11.02 -6.52
CA GLN A 72 4.48 -11.13 -7.55
C GLN A 72 5.64 -10.20 -7.22
N ALA A 73 6.85 -10.74 -7.18
CA ALA A 73 8.04 -9.92 -7.11
C ALA A 73 8.11 -9.04 -8.37
N PRO A 74 8.48 -7.76 -8.23
CA PRO A 74 8.67 -6.90 -9.39
C PRO A 74 9.70 -7.54 -10.31
N ALA A 75 9.41 -7.57 -11.62
CA ALA A 75 10.38 -8.04 -12.60
C ALA A 75 11.59 -7.10 -12.53
N VAL A 76 12.75 -7.68 -12.36
CA VAL A 76 14.00 -6.92 -12.31
C VAL A 76 14.62 -6.92 -13.70
N GLU A 77 14.87 -5.73 -14.23
CA GLU A 77 15.61 -5.52 -15.47
C GLU A 77 17.04 -5.09 -15.12
N VAL A 78 18.01 -5.82 -15.67
CA VAL A 78 19.43 -5.53 -15.46
C VAL A 78 19.99 -5.01 -16.80
N GLU A 79 20.37 -3.74 -16.81
CA GLU A 79 20.98 -3.10 -17.97
C GLU A 79 22.47 -2.93 -17.77
N PHE A 80 23.26 -3.24 -18.80
CA PHE A 80 24.69 -2.93 -18.80
C PHE A 80 24.91 -1.47 -19.21
N ASN A 81 25.76 -0.77 -18.46
CA ASN A 81 26.13 0.61 -18.77
C ASN A 81 27.22 0.62 -19.86
N GLU A 82 26.79 0.70 -21.10
CA GLU A 82 27.68 0.68 -22.27
C GLU A 82 28.72 1.81 -22.24
N THR A 83 28.31 3.01 -21.83
CA THR A 83 29.21 4.18 -21.73
C THR A 83 30.32 3.94 -20.73
N PHE A 84 29.98 3.42 -19.55
CA PHE A 84 30.94 3.06 -18.54
C PHE A 84 31.86 1.91 -19.01
N GLY A 85 31.28 0.89 -19.65
CA GLY A 85 32.01 -0.25 -20.21
C GLY A 85 33.06 0.17 -21.26
N ALA A 86 32.69 1.07 -22.16
CA ALA A 86 33.60 1.60 -23.17
C ALA A 86 34.75 2.41 -22.54
N ALA A 87 34.42 3.30 -21.57
CA ALA A 87 35.45 4.09 -20.86
C ALA A 87 36.40 3.19 -20.06
N LEU A 88 35.90 2.16 -19.40
CA LEU A 88 36.70 1.21 -18.65
C LEU A 88 37.63 0.41 -19.56
N SER A 89 37.14 -0.05 -20.71
CA SER A 89 37.94 -0.77 -21.70
C SER A 89 39.09 0.08 -22.24
N ALA A 90 38.82 1.36 -22.55
CA ALA A 90 39.83 2.31 -22.98
C ALA A 90 40.90 2.55 -21.90
N ALA A 91 40.50 2.73 -20.65
CA ALA A 91 41.41 2.92 -19.52
C ALA A 91 42.33 1.71 -19.30
N ILE A 92 41.78 0.50 -19.42
CA ILE A 92 42.56 -0.75 -19.29
C ILE A 92 43.54 -0.91 -20.46
N ALA A 93 43.14 -0.57 -21.70
CA ALA A 93 44.05 -0.60 -22.86
C ALA A 93 45.26 0.33 -22.63
N GLN A 94 45.03 1.55 -22.17
CA GLN A 94 46.12 2.48 -21.81
C GLN A 94 46.99 1.96 -20.67
N ALA A 95 46.45 1.33 -19.66
CA ALA A 95 47.21 0.77 -18.55
C ALA A 95 48.11 -0.40 -19.02
N ARG A 96 47.61 -1.21 -19.96
CA ARG A 96 48.40 -2.28 -20.59
C ARG A 96 49.59 -1.74 -21.39
N GLU A 97 49.34 -0.72 -22.20
CA GLU A 97 50.42 -0.09 -22.98
C GLU A 97 51.55 0.43 -22.10
N ARG A 98 51.23 0.85 -20.87
CA ARG A 98 52.16 1.31 -19.87
C ARG A 98 52.77 0.20 -18.99
N GLY A 99 52.39 -1.06 -19.22
CA GLY A 99 52.85 -2.20 -18.44
C GLY A 99 52.35 -2.24 -16.97
N LEU A 100 51.29 -1.53 -16.67
CA LEU A 100 50.75 -1.43 -15.30
C LEU A 100 49.78 -2.56 -14.95
N VAL A 101 49.18 -3.19 -15.96
CA VAL A 101 48.14 -4.25 -15.81
C VAL A 101 48.31 -5.30 -16.88
N ASP A 102 48.32 -6.56 -16.45
CA ASP A 102 48.24 -7.73 -17.33
C ASP A 102 46.90 -8.46 -17.11
N GLY A 103 46.25 -8.84 -18.18
CA GLY A 103 45.00 -9.64 -18.11
C GLY A 103 43.80 -8.99 -18.80
N ALA A 104 42.74 -9.77 -19.01
CA ALA A 104 41.48 -9.34 -19.58
C ALA A 104 40.45 -9.13 -18.46
N LEU A 105 39.57 -8.15 -18.63
CA LEU A 105 38.37 -8.01 -17.77
C LEU A 105 37.54 -9.28 -17.85
N THR A 106 37.22 -9.82 -16.70
CA THR A 106 36.29 -10.93 -16.59
C THR A 106 34.87 -10.43 -16.26
N PRO A 107 33.81 -11.19 -16.54
CA PRO A 107 32.47 -10.86 -16.12
C PRO A 107 32.37 -10.63 -14.59
N GLY A 108 33.17 -11.38 -13.80
CA GLY A 108 33.21 -11.22 -12.36
C GLY A 108 33.78 -9.87 -11.90
N ASP A 109 34.71 -9.29 -12.67
CA ASP A 109 35.23 -7.96 -12.36
C ASP A 109 34.20 -6.87 -12.63
N LEU A 110 33.40 -7.03 -13.72
CA LEU A 110 32.30 -6.12 -14.03
C LEU A 110 31.22 -6.12 -12.94
N LEU A 111 30.89 -7.30 -12.39
CA LEU A 111 29.90 -7.41 -11.31
C LEU A 111 30.32 -6.73 -10.01
N ARG A 112 31.61 -6.50 -9.81
CA ARG A 112 32.16 -5.79 -8.65
C ARG A 112 32.13 -4.28 -8.79
N LEU A 113 31.86 -3.77 -9.99
CA LEU A 113 31.82 -2.34 -10.28
C LEU A 113 30.37 -1.84 -10.26
N PRO A 114 29.94 -1.07 -9.25
CA PRO A 114 28.55 -0.64 -9.09
C PRO A 114 28.02 0.16 -10.29
N GLN A 115 28.91 0.80 -11.05
CA GLN A 115 28.54 1.59 -12.22
C GLN A 115 28.35 0.78 -13.50
N ALA A 116 28.78 -0.51 -13.52
CA ALA A 116 28.74 -1.35 -14.71
C ALA A 116 27.31 -1.85 -15.00
N LEU A 117 26.49 -2.01 -13.97
CA LEU A 117 25.13 -2.50 -14.09
C LEU A 117 24.13 -1.53 -13.45
N THR A 118 23.05 -1.29 -14.15
CA THR A 118 21.89 -0.58 -13.62
C THR A 118 20.78 -1.60 -13.39
N ILE A 119 20.40 -1.78 -12.14
CA ILE A 119 19.28 -2.63 -11.76
C ILE A 119 18.05 -1.73 -11.65
N ARG A 120 17.07 -1.97 -12.50
CA ARG A 120 15.78 -1.29 -12.45
C ARG A 120 14.71 -2.31 -12.07
N GLU A 121 13.94 -1.99 -11.08
CA GLU A 121 12.67 -2.69 -10.88
C GLU A 121 11.79 -2.32 -12.07
N ARG A 122 11.55 -3.28 -12.93
CA ARG A 122 10.51 -3.12 -13.95
C ARG A 122 9.19 -3.12 -13.19
N GLN A 123 8.69 -1.93 -12.90
CA GLN A 123 7.25 -1.80 -12.80
C GLN A 123 6.78 -2.32 -14.15
N GLY A 124 6.14 -3.49 -14.17
CA GLY A 124 5.59 -4.07 -15.40
C GLY A 124 4.90 -2.97 -16.19
N PRO A 125 4.75 -3.06 -17.51
CA PRO A 125 4.08 -2.00 -18.27
C PRO A 125 2.90 -1.61 -17.43
N ALA A 126 2.81 -0.30 -17.07
CA ALA A 126 1.74 0.19 -16.24
C ALA A 126 0.47 -0.35 -16.88
N ASP A 127 0.02 -1.47 -16.38
CA ASP A 127 -1.17 -2.12 -16.90
C ASP A 127 -2.27 -1.27 -16.30
N GLU A 128 -2.54 -0.15 -16.96
CA GLU A 128 -3.57 0.81 -16.52
C GLU A 128 -4.87 0.10 -16.21
N THR A 129 -5.07 -1.06 -16.83
CA THR A 129 -6.20 -1.95 -16.58
C THR A 129 -6.06 -2.64 -15.23
N ALA A 130 -4.87 -3.17 -14.91
CA ALA A 130 -4.62 -3.83 -13.63
C ALA A 130 -4.64 -2.83 -12.47
N ASP A 131 -4.10 -1.63 -12.66
CA ASP A 131 -4.14 -0.57 -11.66
C ASP A 131 -5.58 -0.08 -11.41
N LYS A 132 -6.38 0.07 -12.47
CA LYS A 132 -7.80 0.39 -12.36
C LYS A 132 -8.61 -0.72 -11.66
N GLU A 133 -8.35 -1.97 -12.00
CA GLU A 133 -8.98 -3.11 -11.32
C GLU A 133 -8.61 -3.16 -9.84
N LEU A 134 -7.35 -2.92 -9.51
CA LEU A 134 -6.88 -2.86 -8.13
C LEU A 134 -7.54 -1.72 -7.36
N ALA A 135 -7.68 -0.55 -7.98
CA ALA A 135 -8.36 0.61 -7.42
C ALA A 135 -9.84 0.32 -7.13
N VAL A 136 -10.55 -0.30 -8.08
CA VAL A 136 -11.95 -0.71 -7.89
C VAL A 136 -12.10 -1.71 -6.75
N ARG A 137 -11.23 -2.71 -6.68
CA ARG A 137 -11.24 -3.70 -5.58
C ARG A 137 -10.95 -3.05 -4.22
N ALA A 138 -10.03 -2.11 -4.17
CA ALA A 138 -9.74 -1.36 -2.95
C ALA A 138 -10.96 -0.55 -2.50
N ALA A 139 -11.65 0.13 -3.42
CA ALA A 139 -12.87 0.87 -3.13
C ALA A 139 -13.98 -0.03 -2.61
N LEU A 140 -14.16 -1.22 -3.21
CA LEU A 140 -15.14 -2.22 -2.74
C LEU A 140 -14.79 -2.75 -1.35
N ALA A 141 -13.52 -3.07 -1.08
CA ALA A 141 -13.08 -3.52 0.24
C ALA A 141 -13.31 -2.46 1.33
N ILE A 142 -13.10 -1.18 0.99
CA ILE A 142 -13.38 -0.06 1.89
C ILE A 142 -14.89 0.09 2.13
N ALA A 143 -15.72 -0.06 1.09
CA ALA A 143 -17.17 0.02 1.23
C ALA A 143 -17.70 -1.10 2.14
N ASP A 144 -17.20 -2.33 2.00
CA ASP A 144 -17.53 -3.46 2.86
C ASP A 144 -17.09 -3.20 4.32
N ALA A 145 -15.85 -2.72 4.53
CA ALA A 145 -15.36 -2.39 5.86
C ALA A 145 -16.18 -1.28 6.54
N LEU A 146 -16.67 -0.30 5.76
CA LEU A 146 -17.58 0.73 6.26
C LEU A 146 -18.95 0.17 6.64
N ALA A 147 -19.46 -0.81 5.88
CA ALA A 147 -20.71 -1.48 6.20
C ALA A 147 -20.60 -2.30 7.50
N ASP A 148 -19.49 -3.02 7.66
CA ASP A 148 -19.19 -3.77 8.89
C ASP A 148 -19.05 -2.85 10.10
N LEU A 149 -18.38 -1.71 9.92
CA LEU A 149 -18.28 -0.69 10.96
C LEU A 149 -19.66 -0.16 11.38
N ASP A 150 -20.54 0.10 10.41
CA ASP A 150 -21.89 0.56 10.68
C ASP A 150 -22.72 -0.48 11.42
N THR A 151 -22.58 -1.75 11.06
CA THR A 151 -23.22 -2.89 11.72
C THR A 151 -22.75 -2.99 13.17
N MET A 152 -21.43 -2.95 13.40
CA MET A 152 -20.85 -3.01 14.74
C MET A 152 -21.33 -1.85 15.61
N ARG A 153 -21.35 -0.62 15.07
CA ARG A 153 -21.81 0.58 15.78
C ARG A 153 -23.30 0.52 16.13
N SER A 154 -24.11 -0.15 15.34
CA SER A 154 -25.55 -0.36 15.58
C SER A 154 -25.78 -1.40 16.65
N HIS A 155 -25.02 -2.51 16.63
CA HIS A 155 -25.12 -3.59 17.62
C HIS A 155 -24.66 -3.14 19.02
N ALA A 156 -23.62 -2.31 19.13
CA ALA A 156 -23.11 -1.82 20.41
C ALA A 156 -24.18 -1.05 21.22
N VAL A 157 -25.13 -0.39 20.56
CA VAL A 157 -26.23 0.32 21.22
C VAL A 157 -27.33 -0.63 21.70
N SER A 158 -27.58 -1.71 20.96
CA SER A 158 -28.59 -2.72 21.35
C SER A 158 -28.20 -3.43 22.64
N TYR A 159 -26.92 -3.70 22.84
CA TYR A 159 -26.42 -4.37 24.04
C TYR A 159 -26.52 -3.49 25.32
N THR A 160 -26.28 -2.20 25.20
CA THR A 160 -26.37 -1.27 26.34
C THR A 160 -27.83 -1.04 26.80
N HIS A 161 -28.80 -1.14 25.89
CA HIS A 161 -30.22 -1.01 26.27
C HIS A 161 -30.81 -2.27 26.90
N LEU A 162 -30.26 -3.46 26.60
CA LEU A 162 -30.75 -4.72 27.18
C LEU A 162 -30.15 -5.06 28.55
N THR A 163 -29.06 -4.40 28.95
CA THR A 163 -28.32 -4.70 30.19
C THR A 163 -28.46 -3.63 31.28
N LEU A 164 -29.38 -2.68 31.14
CA LEU A 164 -29.74 -1.84 32.28
C LEU A 164 -30.62 -2.66 33.25
N PRO A 165 -30.07 -3.13 34.41
CA PRO A 165 -30.93 -3.78 35.38
C PRO A 165 -31.92 -2.76 35.89
N THR A 166 -33.18 -3.14 35.87
CA THR A 166 -34.24 -2.50 36.59
C THR A 166 -33.93 -2.60 38.09
N ILE A 167 -33.07 -1.72 38.60
CA ILE A 167 -32.93 -1.53 40.03
C ILE A 167 -33.59 -0.21 40.33
N LEU A 168 -34.91 -0.32 40.58
CA LEU A 168 -35.63 0.68 41.38
C LEU A 168 -36.98 0.10 41.74
N ARG A 169 -37.03 -0.54 42.92
CA ARG A 169 -38.14 -0.46 43.87
C ARG A 169 -37.77 -1.19 45.16
N VAL A 170 -37.31 -0.47 46.12
CA VAL A 170 -37.88 -0.52 47.47
C VAL A 170 -37.88 0.89 47.99
#